data_12592ecb99168ddae44470bc8b08e951
#
_entry.id   12592ecb99168ddae44470bc8b08e951
#
_cell.length_a   1.000
_cell.length_b   1.000
_cell.length_c   1.000
_cell.angle_alpha   90.00
_cell.angle_beta   90.00
_cell.angle_gamma   90.00
#
_symmetry.space_group_name_H-M   'P 1'
#
loop_
_entity.id
_entity.type
_entity.pdbx_description
1 polymer ?
#
loop_
_entity_poly.entity_id
_entity_poly.type
_entity_poly.pdbx_seq_one_letter_code
_entity_poly.pdbx_strand_id
1 'polypeptide(L)'
;MEMTKWFDTNYHYLVPEIEETTNPSFSDQLFAQQVLPELDSIKQKFCLIGPVTFLALAKSADSFDKYSIKEELTKAYTDLLKYIENLGYANVQIEEPILGSDLSDQDKSFFSSFYSKLSENLNPATKTHLVTYFGNIEDNIELISSASFESVHLDLITDDSNLKNIENVNCKNISLGIISGRNIWRLNWEKTLER
;
A
#
# COMPACT_ATOMS: atom_id res chain seq x y z
N MET A 1 17.53 6.11 15.07
CA MET A 1 16.47 5.34 14.37
C MET A 1 15.57 4.73 15.42
N GLU A 2 14.30 5.09 15.42
CA GLU A 2 13.29 4.63 16.38
C GLU A 2 12.58 3.39 15.85
N MET A 3 12.12 2.52 16.75
CA MET A 3 11.30 1.37 16.42
C MET A 3 9.96 1.50 17.12
N THR A 4 8.86 1.36 16.38
CA THR A 4 7.50 1.45 16.92
C THR A 4 6.62 0.33 16.38
N LYS A 5 5.42 0.19 16.94
CA LYS A 5 4.47 -0.83 16.50
C LYS A 5 3.93 -0.51 15.12
N TRP A 6 3.79 -1.56 14.32
CA TRP A 6 3.03 -1.51 13.07
C TRP A 6 1.54 -1.48 13.39
N PHE A 7 0.93 -0.30 13.35
CA PHE A 7 -0.45 -0.04 13.77
C PHE A 7 -0.72 -0.60 15.20
N ASP A 8 -1.82 -1.30 15.41
CA ASP A 8 -2.21 -1.91 16.68
C ASP A 8 -1.68 -3.34 16.88
N THR A 9 -0.74 -3.78 16.05
CA THR A 9 -0.16 -5.13 16.10
C THR A 9 0.98 -5.24 17.12
N ASN A 10 1.46 -6.47 17.33
CA ASN A 10 2.70 -6.74 18.06
C ASN A 10 3.95 -6.71 17.18
N TYR A 11 3.79 -6.51 15.87
CA TYR A 11 4.91 -6.31 14.95
C TYR A 11 5.46 -4.90 15.08
N HIS A 12 6.77 -4.77 14.90
CA HIS A 12 7.46 -3.50 14.99
C HIS A 12 8.18 -3.21 13.68
N TYR A 13 8.31 -1.94 13.35
CA TYR A 13 9.08 -1.48 12.20
C TYR A 13 10.05 -0.38 12.61
N LEU A 14 11.11 -0.21 11.83
CA LEU A 14 12.03 0.91 11.96
C LEU A 14 11.39 2.14 11.31
N VAL A 15 11.19 3.19 12.11
CA VAL A 15 10.56 4.42 11.63
C VAL A 15 11.51 5.12 10.66
N PRO A 16 11.10 5.38 9.39
CA PRO A 16 11.88 6.19 8.47
C PRO A 16 12.01 7.62 9.03
N GLU A 17 13.24 8.12 9.04
CA GLU A 17 13.54 9.49 9.42
C GLU A 17 13.89 10.27 8.16
N ILE A 18 13.15 11.35 7.90
CA ILE A 18 13.29 12.18 6.69
C ILE A 18 13.86 13.53 7.10
N GLU A 19 14.94 13.91 6.47
CA GLU A 19 15.68 15.15 6.70
C GLU A 19 16.01 15.83 5.36
N GLU A 20 16.54 17.06 5.39
CA GLU A 20 16.86 17.85 4.21
C GLU A 20 17.77 17.12 3.20
N THR A 21 18.63 16.23 3.69
CA THR A 21 19.54 15.44 2.85
C THR A 21 18.92 14.18 2.26
N THR A 22 17.69 13.84 2.64
CA THR A 22 17.00 12.63 2.17
C THR A 22 16.64 12.78 0.69
N ASN A 23 17.19 11.87 -0.14
CA ASN A 23 16.92 11.82 -1.57
C ASN A 23 16.60 10.39 -2.00
N PRO A 24 15.30 10.01 -1.98
CA PRO A 24 14.88 8.66 -2.37
C PRO A 24 15.22 8.37 -3.83
N SER A 25 15.82 7.21 -4.06
CA SER A 25 16.10 6.73 -5.41
C SER A 25 16.04 5.21 -5.46
N PHE A 26 15.61 4.66 -6.58
CA PHE A 26 15.70 3.23 -6.84
C PHE A 26 17.11 2.86 -7.32
N SER A 27 17.64 1.75 -6.79
CA SER A 27 18.91 1.16 -7.25
C SER A 27 18.66 -0.29 -7.67
N ASP A 28 18.73 -0.54 -8.97
CA ASP A 28 18.64 -1.88 -9.56
C ASP A 28 19.73 -2.82 -9.05
N GLN A 29 20.94 -2.33 -8.82
CA GLN A 29 22.05 -3.10 -8.27
C GLN A 29 21.77 -3.57 -6.84
N LEU A 30 21.30 -2.67 -5.96
CA LEU A 30 20.96 -3.03 -4.59
C LEU A 30 19.77 -3.99 -4.55
N PHE A 31 18.76 -3.75 -5.37
CA PHE A 31 17.62 -4.62 -5.50
C PHE A 31 18.02 -6.02 -5.98
N ALA A 32 18.88 -6.11 -6.99
CA ALA A 32 19.39 -7.38 -7.50
C ALA A 32 20.20 -8.16 -6.46
N GLN A 33 20.91 -7.49 -5.58
CA GLN A 33 21.70 -8.13 -4.53
C GLN A 33 20.89 -8.56 -3.30
N GLN A 34 19.92 -7.76 -2.90
CA GLN A 34 19.22 -7.92 -1.61
C GLN A 34 17.82 -8.52 -1.75
N VAL A 35 17.12 -8.28 -2.83
CA VAL A 35 15.72 -8.67 -3.00
C VAL A 35 15.56 -9.81 -4.00
N LEU A 36 16.20 -9.75 -5.16
CA LEU A 36 16.04 -10.79 -6.19
C LEU A 36 16.32 -12.22 -5.72
N PRO A 37 17.34 -12.47 -4.87
CA PRO A 37 17.62 -13.82 -4.40
C PRO A 37 16.47 -14.44 -3.58
N GLU A 38 15.64 -13.58 -2.96
CA GLU A 38 14.50 -13.99 -2.11
C GLU A 38 13.20 -14.11 -2.92
N LEU A 39 13.19 -13.67 -4.19
CA LEU A 39 12.01 -13.79 -5.04
C LEU A 39 11.90 -15.20 -5.60
N ASP A 40 10.73 -15.80 -5.42
CA ASP A 40 10.42 -17.12 -5.98
C ASP A 40 10.45 -17.10 -7.52
N SER A 41 10.80 -18.22 -8.10
CA SER A 41 10.72 -18.44 -9.55
C SER A 41 9.29 -18.36 -10.09
N ILE A 42 8.29 -18.53 -9.24
CA ILE A 42 6.87 -18.39 -9.58
C ILE A 42 6.46 -16.93 -9.46
N LYS A 43 6.47 -16.22 -10.57
CA LYS A 43 6.07 -14.83 -10.66
C LYS A 43 4.55 -14.67 -10.54
N GLN A 44 4.05 -14.54 -9.33
CA GLN A 44 2.62 -14.36 -9.08
C GLN A 44 2.27 -12.89 -8.90
N LYS A 45 2.74 -12.29 -7.81
CA LYS A 45 2.44 -10.92 -7.43
C LYS A 45 3.62 -10.32 -6.66
N PHE A 46 4.06 -9.15 -7.04
CA PHE A 46 5.03 -8.38 -6.27
C PHE A 46 4.30 -7.52 -5.24
N CYS A 47 4.71 -7.58 -3.98
CA CYS A 47 4.05 -6.85 -2.89
C CYS A 47 5.01 -5.80 -2.30
N LEU A 48 4.50 -4.60 -2.04
CA LEU A 48 5.24 -3.51 -1.40
C LEU A 48 4.32 -2.63 -0.57
N ILE A 49 4.91 -1.95 0.41
CA ILE A 49 4.22 -0.89 1.16
C ILE A 49 4.03 0.31 0.24
N GLY A 50 2.85 0.91 0.30
CA GLY A 50 2.54 2.08 -0.50
C GLY A 50 3.22 3.35 0.01
N PRO A 51 3.48 4.31 -0.90
CA PRO A 51 4.24 5.51 -0.56
C PRO A 51 3.50 6.47 0.37
N VAL A 52 2.17 6.44 0.38
CA VAL A 52 1.39 7.28 1.30
C VAL A 52 1.55 6.78 2.73
N THR A 53 1.40 5.47 2.94
CA THR A 53 1.69 4.84 4.24
C THR A 53 3.13 5.09 4.66
N PHE A 54 4.09 4.94 3.75
CA PHE A 54 5.50 5.20 4.02
C PHE A 54 5.71 6.62 4.55
N LEU A 55 5.22 7.65 3.85
CA LEU A 55 5.37 9.04 4.27
C LEU A 55 4.55 9.37 5.52
N ALA A 56 3.31 8.89 5.62
CA ALA A 56 2.47 9.14 6.79
C ALA A 56 3.15 8.65 8.07
N LEU A 57 3.74 7.47 8.05
CA LEU A 57 4.41 6.85 9.19
C LEU A 57 5.87 7.31 9.40
N ALA A 58 6.46 8.00 8.44
CA ALA A 58 7.79 8.56 8.57
C ALA A 58 7.80 9.76 9.52
N LYS A 59 8.91 9.96 10.24
CA LYS A 59 9.18 11.14 11.06
C LYS A 59 10.03 12.14 10.29
N SER A 60 9.74 13.42 10.48
CA SER A 60 10.62 14.49 10.02
C SER A 60 11.65 14.81 11.10
N ALA A 61 12.87 15.13 10.69
CA ALA A 61 13.82 15.79 11.57
C ALA A 61 13.41 17.24 11.77
N ASP A 62 13.23 17.66 13.03
CA ASP A 62 12.87 19.02 13.44
C ASP A 62 11.66 19.61 12.67
N SER A 63 11.84 20.73 12.01
CA SER A 63 10.80 21.45 11.25
C SER A 63 10.78 21.12 9.75
N PHE A 64 11.48 20.08 9.32
CA PHE A 64 11.54 19.71 7.90
C PHE A 64 10.19 19.12 7.43
N ASP A 65 9.70 19.58 6.29
CA ASP A 65 8.49 19.01 5.68
C ASP A 65 8.82 17.73 4.93
N LYS A 66 8.42 16.59 5.50
CA LYS A 66 8.64 15.27 4.88
C LYS A 66 7.97 15.10 3.51
N TYR A 67 6.93 15.88 3.19
CA TYR A 67 6.28 15.83 1.88
C TYR A 67 7.07 16.56 0.80
N SER A 68 8.13 17.29 1.16
CA SER A 68 9.02 17.92 0.16
C SER A 68 9.71 16.91 -0.75
N ILE A 69 9.90 15.65 -0.30
CA ILE A 69 10.53 14.58 -1.09
C ILE A 69 9.54 13.76 -1.94
N LYS A 70 8.26 14.16 -2.02
CA LYS A 70 7.21 13.39 -2.69
C LYS A 70 7.47 13.10 -4.17
N GLU A 71 8.12 14.02 -4.87
CA GLU A 71 8.42 13.87 -6.29
C GLU A 71 9.53 12.83 -6.51
N GLU A 72 10.61 12.89 -5.73
CA GLU A 72 11.72 11.94 -5.73
C GLU A 72 11.24 10.55 -5.32
N LEU A 73 10.37 10.49 -4.29
CA LEU A 73 9.78 9.23 -3.85
C LEU A 73 8.87 8.63 -4.94
N THR A 74 8.05 9.46 -5.59
CA THR A 74 7.21 9.01 -6.72
C THR A 74 8.07 8.46 -7.85
N LYS A 75 9.18 9.13 -8.16
CA LYS A 75 10.13 8.66 -9.17
C LYS A 75 10.74 7.32 -8.77
N ALA A 76 11.20 7.19 -7.52
CA ALA A 76 11.81 5.95 -7.03
C ALA A 76 10.84 4.75 -7.11
N TYR A 77 9.57 4.93 -6.72
CA TYR A 77 8.54 3.90 -6.88
C TYR A 77 8.25 3.58 -8.34
N THR A 78 8.17 4.58 -9.19
CA THR A 78 7.94 4.37 -10.63
C THR A 78 9.09 3.59 -11.27
N ASP A 79 10.32 3.93 -10.94
CA ASP A 79 11.52 3.23 -11.45
C ASP A 79 11.56 1.77 -10.96
N LEU A 80 11.25 1.54 -9.67
CA LEU A 80 11.12 0.20 -9.10
C LEU A 80 10.06 -0.62 -9.84
N LEU A 81 8.88 -0.07 -10.03
CA LEU A 81 7.76 -0.79 -10.64
C LEU A 81 8.03 -1.12 -12.12
N LYS A 82 8.66 -0.21 -12.87
CA LYS A 82 9.13 -0.50 -14.23
C LYS A 82 10.18 -1.62 -14.25
N TYR A 83 11.06 -1.64 -13.27
CA TYR A 83 12.03 -2.73 -13.14
C TYR A 83 11.32 -4.07 -12.86
N ILE A 84 10.32 -4.10 -11.99
CA ILE A 84 9.50 -5.26 -11.67
C ILE A 84 8.72 -5.76 -12.91
N GLU A 85 8.17 -4.85 -13.74
CA GLU A 85 7.56 -5.17 -15.02
C GLU A 85 8.57 -5.87 -15.96
N ASN A 86 9.79 -5.35 -16.07
CA ASN A 86 10.85 -5.93 -16.89
C ASN A 86 11.27 -7.32 -16.41
N LEU A 87 11.12 -7.62 -15.12
CA LEU A 87 11.30 -8.98 -14.57
C LEU A 87 10.13 -9.91 -14.89
N GLY A 88 9.04 -9.38 -15.50
CA GLY A 88 7.88 -10.14 -15.94
C GLY A 88 6.77 -10.30 -14.89
N TYR A 89 6.75 -9.45 -13.85
CA TYR A 89 5.62 -9.37 -12.94
C TYR A 89 4.49 -8.53 -13.57
N ALA A 90 3.35 -9.16 -13.79
CA ALA A 90 2.15 -8.51 -14.32
C ALA A 90 1.17 -8.05 -13.23
N ASN A 91 1.42 -8.42 -11.98
CA ASN A 91 0.57 -8.07 -10.85
C ASN A 91 1.43 -7.44 -9.74
N VAL A 92 1.01 -6.27 -9.28
CA VAL A 92 1.64 -5.53 -8.19
C VAL A 92 0.61 -5.25 -7.10
N GLN A 93 0.91 -5.66 -5.88
CA GLN A 93 0.12 -5.34 -4.70
C GLN A 93 0.78 -4.17 -3.96
N ILE A 94 0.01 -3.13 -3.73
CA ILE A 94 0.43 -1.95 -2.99
C ILE A 94 -0.39 -1.89 -1.70
N GLU A 95 0.28 -1.93 -0.56
CA GLU A 95 -0.35 -1.95 0.75
C GLU A 95 -0.36 -0.56 1.35
N GLU A 96 -1.56 0.00 1.49
CA GLU A 96 -1.82 1.33 2.06
C GLU A 96 -2.74 1.23 3.29
N PRO A 97 -2.28 0.59 4.38
CA PRO A 97 -3.10 0.48 5.59
C PRO A 97 -3.46 1.83 6.22
N ILE A 98 -2.70 2.89 5.95
CA ILE A 98 -3.03 4.23 6.43
C ILE A 98 -4.40 4.73 5.94
N LEU A 99 -4.91 4.17 4.83
CA LEU A 99 -6.24 4.50 4.30
C LEU A 99 -7.39 4.06 5.21
N GLY A 100 -7.13 3.20 6.19
CA GLY A 100 -8.07 2.86 7.27
C GLY A 100 -8.08 3.86 8.43
N SER A 101 -7.42 5.01 8.29
CA SER A 101 -7.28 6.06 9.32
C SER A 101 -7.66 7.42 8.73
N ASP A 102 -7.78 8.42 9.61
CA ASP A 102 -7.94 9.82 9.20
C ASP A 102 -6.68 10.30 8.49
N LEU A 103 -6.83 10.72 7.25
CA LEU A 103 -5.74 11.26 6.45
C LEU A 103 -5.67 12.78 6.53
N SER A 104 -4.47 13.32 6.63
CA SER A 104 -4.23 14.75 6.44
C SER A 104 -4.49 15.17 4.98
N ASP A 105 -4.69 16.47 4.75
CA ASP A 105 -4.83 17.00 3.39
C ASP A 105 -3.57 16.75 2.54
N GLN A 106 -2.40 16.72 3.16
CA GLN A 106 -1.15 16.38 2.49
C GLN A 106 -1.12 14.91 2.03
N ASP A 107 -1.59 13.97 2.88
CA ASP A 107 -1.70 12.56 2.51
C ASP A 107 -2.67 12.35 1.34
N LYS A 108 -3.85 12.98 1.40
CA LYS A 108 -4.87 12.91 0.34
C LYS A 108 -4.34 13.48 -0.98
N SER A 109 -3.69 14.63 -0.92
CA SER A 109 -3.06 15.27 -2.10
C SER A 109 -1.96 14.40 -2.68
N PHE A 110 -1.12 13.80 -1.81
CA PHE A 110 -0.05 12.92 -2.26
C PHE A 110 -0.60 11.63 -2.87
N PHE A 111 -1.61 11.01 -2.26
CA PHE A 111 -2.29 9.85 -2.83
C PHE A 111 -2.76 10.12 -4.27
N SER A 112 -3.53 11.19 -4.45
CA SER A 112 -4.10 11.53 -5.76
C SER A 112 -3.01 11.77 -6.80
N SER A 113 -1.96 12.53 -6.46
CA SER A 113 -0.88 12.84 -7.39
C SER A 113 -0.02 11.62 -7.72
N PHE A 114 0.27 10.77 -6.73
CA PHE A 114 1.07 9.56 -6.93
C PHE A 114 0.36 8.55 -7.81
N TYR A 115 -0.89 8.18 -7.48
CA TYR A 115 -1.60 7.13 -8.21
C TYR A 115 -2.01 7.56 -9.61
N SER A 116 -2.26 8.86 -9.86
CA SER A 116 -2.41 9.39 -11.22
C SER A 116 -1.13 9.20 -12.04
N LYS A 117 0.01 9.65 -11.51
CA LYS A 117 1.32 9.48 -12.18
C LYS A 117 1.67 8.01 -12.39
N LEU A 118 1.35 7.16 -11.41
CA LEU A 118 1.60 5.72 -11.52
C LEU A 118 0.85 5.12 -12.69
N SER A 119 -0.45 5.39 -12.80
CA SER A 119 -1.29 4.87 -13.89
C SER A 119 -0.82 5.31 -15.28
N GLU A 120 -0.25 6.51 -15.39
CA GLU A 120 0.31 7.04 -16.64
C GLU A 120 1.63 6.38 -17.05
N ASN A 121 2.38 5.86 -16.08
CA ASN A 121 3.76 5.38 -16.27
C ASN A 121 3.90 3.87 -16.35
N LEU A 122 2.93 3.10 -15.84
CA LEU A 122 2.95 1.64 -15.91
C LEU A 122 2.39 1.14 -17.23
N ASN A 123 2.82 -0.07 -17.61
CA ASN A 123 2.26 -0.76 -18.76
C ASN A 123 0.76 -1.01 -18.51
N PRO A 124 -0.14 -0.74 -19.46
CA PRO A 124 -1.58 -1.02 -19.33
C PRO A 124 -1.93 -2.49 -19.00
N ALA A 125 -1.01 -3.42 -19.27
CA ALA A 125 -1.17 -4.82 -18.90
C ALA A 125 -0.83 -5.11 -17.43
N THR A 126 -0.12 -4.20 -16.75
CA THR A 126 0.22 -4.33 -15.33
C THR A 126 -0.98 -4.01 -14.46
N LYS A 127 -1.34 -4.96 -13.62
CA LYS A 127 -2.49 -4.86 -12.73
C LYS A 127 -2.03 -4.43 -11.35
N THR A 128 -2.58 -3.33 -10.87
CA THR A 128 -2.33 -2.83 -9.52
C THR A 128 -3.46 -3.24 -8.59
N HIS A 129 -3.09 -3.78 -7.43
CA HIS A 129 -4.00 -4.24 -6.39
C HIS A 129 -3.77 -3.44 -5.12
N LEU A 130 -4.74 -2.64 -4.72
CA LEU A 130 -4.68 -1.89 -3.46
C LEU A 130 -5.09 -2.80 -2.30
N VAL A 131 -4.29 -2.81 -1.24
CA VAL A 131 -4.63 -3.56 -0.02
C VAL A 131 -4.69 -2.60 1.16
N THR A 132 -5.86 -2.58 1.82
CA THR A 132 -6.11 -1.85 3.05
C THR A 132 -6.39 -2.81 4.19
N TYR A 133 -5.96 -2.48 5.39
CA TYR A 133 -6.23 -3.27 6.59
C TYR A 133 -6.13 -2.42 7.86
N PHE A 134 -6.61 -2.95 8.98
CA PHE A 134 -6.61 -2.35 10.33
C PHE A 134 -7.51 -1.13 10.50
N GLY A 135 -8.49 -0.91 9.65
CA GLY A 135 -9.42 0.19 9.81
C GLY A 135 -10.56 0.19 8.79
N ASN A 136 -11.40 1.20 8.93
CA ASN A 136 -12.51 1.45 8.01
C ASN A 136 -12.06 2.47 6.95
N ILE A 137 -12.39 2.21 5.69
CA ILE A 137 -12.00 3.10 4.57
C ILE A 137 -13.10 4.11 4.20
N GLU A 138 -14.21 4.18 4.94
CA GLU A 138 -15.39 4.98 4.58
C GLU A 138 -15.04 6.43 4.24
N ASP A 139 -14.21 7.07 5.08
CA ASP A 139 -13.79 8.46 4.90
C ASP A 139 -12.84 8.68 3.71
N ASN A 140 -12.28 7.61 3.16
CA ASN A 140 -11.31 7.64 2.06
C ASN A 140 -11.80 6.95 0.78
N ILE A 141 -13.07 6.51 0.72
CA ILE A 141 -13.63 5.80 -0.44
C ILE A 141 -13.56 6.62 -1.72
N GLU A 142 -13.95 7.90 -1.66
CA GLU A 142 -13.90 8.77 -2.83
C GLU A 142 -12.47 8.93 -3.36
N LEU A 143 -11.52 9.06 -2.44
CA LEU A 143 -10.10 9.13 -2.76
C LEU A 143 -9.62 7.85 -3.43
N ILE A 144 -9.93 6.68 -2.87
CA ILE A 144 -9.58 5.36 -3.43
C ILE A 144 -10.21 5.19 -4.80
N SER A 145 -11.48 5.56 -4.96
CA SER A 145 -12.25 5.42 -6.21
C SER A 145 -11.80 6.38 -7.31
N SER A 146 -11.06 7.44 -6.97
CA SER A 146 -10.45 8.35 -7.95
C SER A 146 -9.24 7.75 -8.65
N ALA A 147 -8.65 6.70 -8.09
CA ALA A 147 -7.52 5.98 -8.67
C ALA A 147 -7.98 4.71 -9.39
N SER A 148 -7.18 4.26 -10.37
CA SER A 148 -7.51 3.06 -11.16
C SER A 148 -6.79 1.84 -10.61
N PHE A 149 -7.54 0.97 -9.91
CA PHE A 149 -7.04 -0.31 -9.42
C PHE A 149 -7.74 -1.48 -10.09
N GLU A 150 -7.03 -2.58 -10.35
CA GLU A 150 -7.63 -3.86 -10.77
C GLU A 150 -8.46 -4.46 -9.64
N SER A 151 -7.98 -4.36 -8.40
CA SER A 151 -8.74 -4.76 -7.22
C SER A 151 -8.42 -3.92 -6.00
N VAL A 152 -9.39 -3.84 -5.09
CA VAL A 152 -9.23 -3.26 -3.75
C VAL A 152 -9.53 -4.35 -2.72
N HIS A 153 -8.68 -4.47 -1.69
CA HIS A 153 -8.88 -5.37 -0.56
C HIS A 153 -9.46 -4.62 0.63
N LEU A 154 -10.53 -5.17 1.20
CA LEU A 154 -11.22 -4.64 2.37
C LEU A 154 -11.06 -5.60 3.55
N ASP A 155 -10.57 -5.11 4.68
CA ASP A 155 -10.46 -5.87 5.93
C ASP A 155 -11.82 -5.90 6.66
N LEU A 156 -12.44 -7.08 6.70
CA LEU A 156 -13.71 -7.32 7.40
C LEU A 156 -13.51 -7.97 8.78
N ILE A 157 -12.26 -8.23 9.16
CA ILE A 157 -11.96 -8.80 10.49
C ILE A 157 -11.80 -7.69 11.52
N THR A 158 -11.15 -6.59 11.15
CA THR A 158 -10.98 -5.43 12.02
C THR A 158 -12.26 -4.61 12.09
N ASP A 159 -12.91 -4.39 10.95
CA ASP A 159 -14.18 -3.66 10.88
C ASP A 159 -15.07 -4.22 9.75
N ASP A 160 -16.15 -4.94 10.14
CA ASP A 160 -17.09 -5.54 9.21
C ASP A 160 -18.03 -4.50 8.55
N SER A 161 -18.08 -3.27 9.05
CA SER A 161 -18.79 -2.18 8.40
C SER A 161 -18.20 -1.80 7.02
N ASN A 162 -16.95 -2.21 6.72
CA ASN A 162 -16.39 -2.11 5.38
C ASN A 162 -17.23 -2.83 4.29
N LEU A 163 -18.10 -3.78 4.65
CA LEU A 163 -19.05 -4.38 3.71
C LEU A 163 -19.96 -3.34 3.04
N LYS A 164 -20.35 -2.28 3.76
CA LYS A 164 -21.20 -1.22 3.22
C LYS A 164 -20.49 -0.40 2.13
N ASN A 165 -19.17 -0.48 2.12
CA ASN A 165 -18.32 0.29 1.20
C ASN A 165 -18.15 -0.40 -0.15
N ILE A 166 -18.54 -1.68 -0.29
CA ILE A 166 -18.31 -2.47 -1.51
C ILE A 166 -18.90 -1.79 -2.75
N GLU A 167 -20.13 -1.30 -2.65
CA GLU A 167 -20.82 -0.68 -3.78
C GLU A 167 -20.25 0.70 -4.17
N ASN A 168 -19.49 1.31 -3.27
CA ASN A 168 -18.93 2.64 -3.46
C ASN A 168 -17.48 2.63 -3.97
N VAL A 169 -16.81 1.48 -3.91
CA VAL A 169 -15.44 1.35 -4.41
C VAL A 169 -15.45 1.08 -5.91
N ASN A 170 -14.89 2.01 -6.67
CA ASN A 170 -14.79 1.87 -8.14
C ASN A 170 -13.56 1.05 -8.53
N CYS A 171 -13.72 -0.27 -8.61
CA CYS A 171 -12.67 -1.18 -9.11
C CYS A 171 -13.32 -2.41 -9.78
N LYS A 172 -12.51 -3.19 -10.52
CA LYS A 172 -13.05 -4.37 -11.23
C LYS A 172 -13.34 -5.54 -10.29
N ASN A 173 -12.53 -5.70 -9.26
CA ASN A 173 -12.61 -6.82 -8.34
C ASN A 173 -12.45 -6.33 -6.90
N ILE A 174 -13.20 -6.90 -5.98
CA ILE A 174 -13.04 -6.68 -4.55
C ILE A 174 -12.51 -7.95 -3.90
N SER A 175 -11.48 -7.79 -3.08
CA SER A 175 -10.94 -8.85 -2.24
C SER A 175 -11.42 -8.63 -0.80
N LEU A 176 -11.98 -9.63 -0.17
CA LEU A 176 -12.52 -9.54 1.18
C LEU A 176 -11.61 -10.28 2.17
N GLY A 177 -11.10 -9.55 3.15
CA GLY A 177 -10.33 -10.08 4.28
C GLY A 177 -11.25 -10.67 5.34
N ILE A 178 -11.67 -11.92 5.14
CA ILE A 178 -12.62 -12.62 6.00
C ILE A 178 -11.98 -13.64 6.93
N ILE A 179 -10.67 -13.84 6.84
CA ILE A 179 -9.90 -14.80 7.64
C ILE A 179 -8.98 -14.04 8.57
N SER A 180 -9.16 -14.22 9.89
CA SER A 180 -8.26 -13.64 10.87
C SER A 180 -6.92 -14.39 10.91
N GLY A 181 -5.84 -13.73 10.54
CA GLY A 181 -4.47 -14.21 10.73
C GLY A 181 -3.94 -14.04 12.15
N ARG A 182 -4.69 -13.38 13.05
CA ARG A 182 -4.26 -13.05 14.42
C ARG A 182 -4.69 -14.06 15.48
N ASN A 183 -5.50 -15.06 15.11
CA ASN A 183 -5.97 -16.08 16.04
C ASN A 183 -5.72 -17.48 15.50
N ILE A 184 -5.81 -18.46 16.41
CA ILE A 184 -5.57 -19.88 16.13
C ILE A 184 -6.87 -20.68 15.94
N TRP A 185 -8.01 -20.04 16.02
CA TRP A 185 -9.31 -20.71 15.99
C TRP A 185 -9.66 -21.16 14.59
N ARG A 186 -10.27 -22.33 14.50
CA ARG A 186 -10.79 -22.84 13.24
C ARG A 186 -11.87 -21.92 12.72
N LEU A 187 -11.75 -21.51 11.44
CA LEU A 187 -12.74 -20.72 10.75
C LEU A 187 -14.08 -21.51 10.60
N ASN A 188 -15.18 -20.89 10.93
CA ASN A 188 -16.49 -21.39 10.58
C ASN A 188 -16.90 -20.84 9.20
N TRP A 189 -16.68 -21.64 8.17
CA TRP A 189 -16.93 -21.23 6.78
C TRP A 189 -18.37 -20.84 6.51
N GLU A 190 -19.37 -21.58 7.06
CA GLU A 190 -20.78 -21.30 6.88
C GLU A 190 -21.11 -19.89 7.39
N LYS A 191 -20.78 -19.59 8.64
CA LYS A 191 -21.00 -18.26 9.21
C LYS A 191 -20.21 -17.14 8.53
N THR A 192 -19.05 -17.46 7.97
CA THR A 192 -18.21 -16.47 7.31
C THR A 192 -18.73 -16.09 5.94
N LEU A 193 -19.32 -17.06 5.22
CA LEU A 193 -19.90 -16.84 3.88
C LEU A 193 -21.35 -16.31 3.92
N GLU A 194 -22.00 -16.36 5.07
CA GLU A 194 -23.35 -15.79 5.29
C GLU A 194 -23.32 -14.28 5.61
N ARG A 195 -22.15 -13.69 5.81
CA ARG A 195 -21.98 -12.26 6.05
C ARG A 195 -22.06 -11.47 4.74
#